data_12f1d327c155acec5f12db2295a0bc36
#
_entry.id   12f1d327c155acec5f12db2295a0bc36
#
_cell.length_a   1.000
_cell.length_b   1.000
_cell.length_c   1.000
_cell.angle_alpha   90.00
_cell.angle_beta   90.00
_cell.angle_gamma   90.00
#
_symmetry.space_group_name_H-M   'P 1'
#
loop_
_entity.id
_entity.type
_entity.pdbx_description
1 polymer ?
#
loop_
_entity_poly.entity_id
_entity_poly.type
_entity_poly.pdbx_seq_one_letter_code
_entity_poly.pdbx_strand_id
1 'polypeptide(L)'
;MTSTFTKKLFCTLIPFLFLGFTLPNKSNGILSVIVSGIDNSSGSIRVAIYNSEDNFLEKKSYVYTQNKPVGNNKSLRFDFNIPNGFYAVSCYHDIDDNHELNKNYMGVPVEPYAISNNFNVKWRRPTFDETKIAFSKPAQTIYLEVKRWKDR
;
A
#
# COMPACT_ATOMS: atom_id res chain seq x y z
N MET A 1 -4.41 -68.51 -52.46
CA MET A 1 -5.29 -67.32 -52.57
C MET A 1 -5.27 -66.60 -51.18
N THR A 2 -4.32 -65.71 -50.97
CA THR A 2 -4.09 -65.03 -49.69
C THR A 2 -4.40 -63.56 -49.90
N SER A 3 -5.49 -63.10 -49.30
CA SER A 3 -5.94 -61.71 -49.31
C SER A 3 -5.30 -60.96 -48.16
N THR A 4 -4.41 -59.99 -48.43
CA THR A 4 -3.76 -59.09 -47.50
C THR A 4 -4.67 -57.91 -47.25
N PHE A 5 -5.20 -57.82 -46.00
CA PHE A 5 -5.99 -56.70 -45.49
C PHE A 5 -5.07 -55.60 -44.97
N THR A 6 -4.90 -54.54 -45.73
CA THR A 6 -4.12 -53.35 -45.32
C THR A 6 -4.99 -52.46 -44.40
N LYS A 7 -4.73 -52.43 -43.08
CA LYS A 7 -5.35 -51.47 -42.15
C LYS A 7 -4.74 -50.10 -42.37
N LYS A 8 -5.52 -49.16 -42.91
CA LYS A 8 -5.18 -47.72 -42.94
C LYS A 8 -5.38 -47.16 -41.54
N LEU A 9 -4.27 -46.80 -40.89
CA LEU A 9 -4.26 -46.07 -39.64
C LEU A 9 -4.61 -44.59 -39.89
N PHE A 10 -5.83 -44.19 -39.55
CA PHE A 10 -6.27 -42.79 -39.63
C PHE A 10 -5.77 -42.04 -38.39
N CYS A 11 -4.67 -41.30 -38.53
CA CYS A 11 -4.12 -40.46 -37.50
C CYS A 11 -4.92 -39.15 -37.49
N THR A 12 -5.92 -39.03 -36.60
CA THR A 12 -6.66 -37.80 -36.38
C THR A 12 -5.79 -36.83 -35.56
N LEU A 13 -5.22 -35.83 -36.25
CA LEU A 13 -4.60 -34.67 -35.57
C LEU A 13 -5.70 -33.86 -34.89
N ILE A 14 -5.75 -33.91 -33.56
CA ILE A 14 -6.57 -33.01 -32.75
C ILE A 14 -5.79 -31.68 -32.62
N PRO A 15 -6.29 -30.56 -33.15
CA PRO A 15 -5.65 -29.28 -32.95
C PRO A 15 -5.80 -28.90 -31.47
N PHE A 16 -4.70 -28.86 -30.78
CA PHE A 16 -4.62 -28.34 -29.38
C PHE A 16 -4.82 -26.82 -29.42
N LEU A 17 -6.06 -26.38 -29.17
CA LEU A 17 -6.39 -24.97 -29.09
C LEU A 17 -5.74 -24.41 -27.83
N PHE A 18 -4.59 -23.75 -27.98
CA PHE A 18 -3.97 -22.97 -26.92
C PHE A 18 -4.87 -21.75 -26.64
N LEU A 19 -5.79 -21.85 -25.65
CA LEU A 19 -6.39 -20.67 -25.07
C LEU A 19 -5.27 -19.91 -24.35
N GLY A 20 -4.76 -18.86 -24.99
CA GLY A 20 -3.84 -17.94 -24.37
C GLY A 20 -4.53 -17.28 -23.16
N PHE A 21 -4.16 -17.71 -21.95
CA PHE A 21 -4.56 -17.06 -20.71
C PHE A 21 -3.76 -15.74 -20.64
N THR A 22 -4.34 -14.64 -21.14
CA THR A 22 -3.77 -13.31 -20.94
C THR A 22 -4.01 -12.94 -19.47
N LEU A 23 -2.96 -12.97 -18.65
CA LEU A 23 -3.00 -12.42 -17.32
C LEU A 23 -3.41 -10.94 -17.41
N PRO A 24 -4.34 -10.47 -16.56
CA PRO A 24 -4.72 -9.06 -16.55
C PRO A 24 -3.48 -8.21 -16.30
N ASN A 25 -3.14 -7.37 -17.29
CA ASN A 25 -2.04 -6.42 -17.15
C ASN A 25 -2.43 -5.40 -16.05
N LYS A 26 -1.77 -5.51 -14.90
CA LYS A 26 -2.03 -4.64 -13.75
C LYS A 26 -1.48 -3.26 -14.10
N SER A 27 -2.35 -2.36 -14.58
CA SER A 27 -1.95 -1.00 -14.92
C SER A 27 -1.48 -0.26 -13.66
N ASN A 28 -0.36 0.43 -13.76
CA ASN A 28 0.12 1.31 -12.71
C ASN A 28 -0.52 2.69 -12.82
N GLY A 29 -0.65 3.36 -11.68
CA GLY A 29 -1.08 4.75 -11.60
C GLY A 29 -0.33 5.47 -10.49
N ILE A 30 -0.56 6.78 -10.37
CA ILE A 30 0.07 7.61 -9.34
C ILE A 30 -0.87 7.79 -8.17
N LEU A 31 -0.51 7.20 -7.01
CA LEU A 31 -1.13 7.53 -5.73
C LEU A 31 -0.35 8.66 -5.08
N SER A 32 -1.00 9.83 -4.96
CA SER A 32 -0.46 11.00 -4.27
C SER A 32 -0.98 11.04 -2.84
N VAL A 33 -0.07 11.12 -1.88
CA VAL A 33 -0.39 11.28 -0.46
C VAL A 33 0.02 12.68 -0.03
N ILE A 34 -0.95 13.51 0.37
CA ILE A 34 -0.69 14.85 0.92
C ILE A 34 -0.81 14.74 2.44
N VAL A 35 0.30 14.98 3.13
CA VAL A 35 0.37 14.97 4.58
C VAL A 35 0.37 16.40 5.08
N SER A 36 -0.56 16.73 5.98
CA SER A 36 -0.73 18.05 6.63
C SER A 36 -0.73 17.92 8.16
N GLY A 37 -0.91 19.03 8.87
CA GLY A 37 -0.89 19.04 10.34
C GLY A 37 0.53 19.06 10.91
N ILE A 38 1.51 19.49 10.11
CA ILE A 38 2.91 19.58 10.52
C ILE A 38 3.09 20.85 11.34
N ASP A 39 3.28 20.69 12.65
CA ASP A 39 3.41 21.77 13.63
C ASP A 39 4.86 22.06 14.05
N ASN A 40 5.78 21.18 13.75
CA ASN A 40 7.19 21.27 14.06
C ASN A 40 8.03 21.26 12.78
N SER A 41 9.10 22.05 12.72
CA SER A 41 10.02 22.13 11.57
C SER A 41 11.16 21.12 11.63
N SER A 42 11.31 20.38 12.73
CA SER A 42 12.34 19.35 12.91
C SER A 42 11.90 18.00 12.35
N GLY A 43 12.85 17.17 11.99
CA GLY A 43 12.62 15.80 11.60
C GLY A 43 12.07 15.62 10.20
N SER A 44 11.39 14.52 9.99
CA SER A 44 10.91 14.10 8.68
C SER A 44 9.50 13.49 8.75
N ILE A 45 8.77 13.52 7.65
CA ILE A 45 7.53 12.75 7.47
C ILE A 45 7.87 11.44 6.77
N ARG A 46 7.50 10.35 7.40
CA ARG A 46 7.55 9.02 6.79
C ARG A 46 6.17 8.57 6.37
N VAL A 47 6.02 8.14 5.12
CA VAL A 47 4.82 7.52 4.58
C VAL A 47 5.11 6.06 4.26
N ALA A 48 4.21 5.16 4.65
CA ALA A 48 4.29 3.73 4.39
C ALA A 48 2.97 3.23 3.79
N ILE A 49 3.05 2.35 2.79
CA ILE A 49 1.91 1.75 2.10
C ILE A 49 1.95 0.25 2.30
N TYR A 50 0.80 -0.34 2.63
CA TYR A 50 0.59 -1.76 2.86
C TYR A 50 -0.47 -2.29 1.90
N ASN A 51 -0.40 -3.56 1.52
CA ASN A 51 -1.34 -4.20 0.60
C ASN A 51 -1.99 -5.47 1.14
N SER A 52 -1.77 -5.80 2.42
CA SER A 52 -2.36 -6.97 3.08
C SER A 52 -2.50 -6.75 4.58
N GLU A 53 -3.32 -7.60 5.24
CA GLU A 53 -3.45 -7.65 6.71
C GLU A 53 -2.19 -8.22 7.37
N ASP A 54 -1.45 -9.09 6.67
CA ASP A 54 -0.28 -9.76 7.21
C ASP A 54 0.76 -8.73 7.65
N ASN A 55 0.98 -8.66 8.95
CA ASN A 55 1.91 -7.71 9.59
C ASN A 55 1.59 -6.23 9.33
N PHE A 56 0.32 -5.88 9.05
CA PHE A 56 -0.11 -4.49 8.90
C PHE A 56 0.34 -3.61 10.08
N LEU A 57 0.98 -2.49 9.78
CA LEU A 57 1.64 -1.60 10.75
C LEU A 57 2.83 -2.23 11.52
N GLU A 58 3.30 -3.40 11.12
CA GLU A 58 4.54 -3.95 11.64
C GLU A 58 5.76 -3.32 10.96
N LYS A 59 6.89 -3.33 11.68
CA LYS A 59 8.14 -2.75 11.19
C LYS A 59 8.60 -3.48 9.93
N LYS A 60 8.84 -2.72 8.84
CA LYS A 60 9.33 -3.23 7.53
C LYS A 60 8.37 -4.15 6.76
N SER A 61 7.09 -4.17 7.09
CA SER A 61 6.08 -4.94 6.35
C SER A 61 5.39 -4.16 5.23
N TYR A 62 5.72 -2.88 5.07
CA TYR A 62 5.20 -2.04 3.99
C TYR A 62 5.74 -2.49 2.62
N VAL A 63 4.92 -2.33 1.58
CA VAL A 63 5.34 -2.59 0.19
C VAL A 63 5.99 -1.38 -0.47
N TYR A 64 5.64 -0.16 -0.02
CA TYR A 64 6.27 1.09 -0.45
C TYR A 64 6.47 2.02 0.74
N THR A 65 7.54 2.78 0.72
CA THR A 65 7.80 3.83 1.72
C THR A 65 8.57 4.99 1.11
N GLN A 66 8.30 6.18 1.61
CA GLN A 66 9.10 7.38 1.34
C GLN A 66 9.28 8.16 2.63
N ASN A 67 10.41 8.85 2.72
CA ASN A 67 10.74 9.78 3.81
C ASN A 67 11.15 11.13 3.23
N LYS A 68 10.62 12.23 3.78
CA LYS A 68 10.99 13.60 3.36
C LYS A 68 11.20 14.48 4.59
N PRO A 69 12.29 15.27 4.63
CA PRO A 69 12.51 16.24 5.69
C PRO A 69 11.39 17.29 5.68
N VAL A 70 10.96 17.70 6.86
CA VAL A 70 9.88 18.69 7.03
C VAL A 70 10.34 20.09 6.62
N GLY A 71 11.47 20.55 7.12
CA GLY A 71 11.91 21.94 6.96
C GLY A 71 10.82 22.93 7.41
N ASN A 72 10.53 23.96 6.62
CA ASN A 72 9.50 24.94 6.92
C ASN A 72 8.12 24.61 6.31
N ASN A 73 7.92 23.39 5.82
CA ASN A 73 6.68 23.00 5.16
C ASN A 73 5.59 22.65 6.17
N LYS A 74 4.37 23.16 5.93
CA LYS A 74 3.16 22.80 6.71
C LYS A 74 2.42 21.60 6.12
N SER A 75 2.78 21.22 4.90
CA SER A 75 2.31 20.01 4.22
C SER A 75 3.38 19.47 3.27
N LEU A 76 3.37 18.16 3.05
CA LEU A 76 4.28 17.49 2.13
C LEU A 76 3.49 16.55 1.22
N ARG A 77 3.91 16.46 -0.05
CA ARG A 77 3.35 15.55 -1.05
C ARG A 77 4.30 14.39 -1.31
N PHE A 78 3.75 13.19 -1.38
CA PHE A 78 4.43 11.95 -1.71
C PHE A 78 3.70 11.28 -2.88
N ASP A 79 4.43 10.96 -3.95
CA ASP A 79 3.87 10.32 -5.14
C ASP A 79 4.42 8.91 -5.28
N PHE A 80 3.52 7.93 -5.40
CA PHE A 80 3.84 6.52 -5.53
C PHE A 80 3.28 5.99 -6.84
N ASN A 81 4.15 5.46 -7.70
CA ASN A 81 3.74 4.74 -8.90
C ASN A 81 3.48 3.27 -8.55
N ILE A 82 2.21 2.92 -8.37
CA ILE A 82 1.80 1.61 -7.86
C ILE A 82 0.71 0.98 -8.75
N PRO A 83 0.61 -0.35 -8.78
CA PRO A 83 -0.48 -1.04 -9.47
C PRO A 83 -1.85 -0.75 -8.85
N ASN A 84 -2.92 -0.91 -9.64
CA ASN A 84 -4.28 -0.91 -9.09
C ASN A 84 -4.44 -2.01 -8.02
N GLY A 85 -5.15 -1.69 -6.93
CA GLY A 85 -5.34 -2.61 -5.81
C GLY A 85 -5.97 -1.95 -4.59
N PHE A 86 -5.97 -2.67 -3.48
CA PHE A 86 -6.34 -2.14 -2.17
C PHE A 86 -5.08 -1.86 -1.37
N TYR A 87 -5.03 -0.69 -0.74
CA TYR A 87 -3.87 -0.24 0.02
C TYR A 87 -4.29 0.47 1.30
N ALA A 88 -3.62 0.19 2.39
CA ALA A 88 -3.66 1.04 3.57
C ALA A 88 -2.42 1.94 3.58
N VAL A 89 -2.59 3.18 3.98
CA VAL A 89 -1.51 4.16 4.04
C VAL A 89 -1.40 4.67 5.46
N SER A 90 -0.20 4.62 6.01
CA SER A 90 0.12 5.29 7.28
C SER A 90 1.20 6.33 7.10
N CYS A 91 1.19 7.35 7.93
CA CYS A 91 2.28 8.29 8.03
C CYS A 91 2.50 8.72 9.48
N TYR A 92 3.72 9.14 9.77
CA TYR A 92 4.05 9.77 11.05
C TYR A 92 5.12 10.84 10.87
N HIS A 93 5.14 11.77 11.81
CA HIS A 93 6.15 12.82 11.90
C HIS A 93 7.24 12.35 12.86
N ASP A 94 8.32 11.84 12.31
CA ASP A 94 9.53 11.42 12.99
C ASP A 94 10.33 12.68 13.39
N ILE A 95 10.08 13.18 14.61
CA ILE A 95 10.58 14.49 15.05
C ILE A 95 12.09 14.44 15.38
N ASP A 96 12.58 13.29 15.83
CA ASP A 96 13.98 13.06 16.22
C ASP A 96 14.79 12.29 15.17
N ASP A 97 14.19 12.00 13.99
CA ASP A 97 14.80 11.27 12.87
C ASP A 97 15.39 9.90 13.25
N ASN A 98 14.80 9.22 14.24
CA ASN A 98 15.23 7.88 14.65
C ASN A 98 14.67 6.75 13.77
N HIS A 99 13.81 7.08 12.81
CA HIS A 99 13.15 6.18 11.86
C HIS A 99 12.16 5.20 12.50
N GLU A 100 11.61 5.54 13.66
CA GLU A 100 10.61 4.78 14.39
C GLU A 100 9.49 5.70 14.88
N LEU A 101 8.27 5.18 14.97
CA LEU A 101 7.19 5.88 15.63
C LEU A 101 7.37 5.73 17.15
N ASN A 102 7.80 6.78 17.80
CA ASN A 102 8.04 6.79 19.24
C ASN A 102 6.76 6.58 20.05
N LYS A 103 6.84 5.75 21.08
CA LYS A 103 5.73 5.39 21.95
C LYS A 103 6.12 5.57 23.40
N ASN A 104 5.15 5.91 24.25
CA ASN A 104 5.35 5.91 25.69
C ASN A 104 5.37 4.45 26.26
N TYR A 105 5.58 4.33 27.57
CA TYR A 105 5.62 3.03 28.27
C TYR A 105 4.31 2.22 28.19
N MET A 106 3.18 2.86 27.83
CA MET A 106 1.89 2.20 27.62
C MET A 106 1.68 1.77 26.14
N GLY A 107 2.68 1.99 25.27
CA GLY A 107 2.59 1.69 23.84
C GLY A 107 1.82 2.71 23.00
N VAL A 108 1.46 3.86 23.59
CA VAL A 108 0.75 4.94 22.90
C VAL A 108 1.74 5.81 22.14
N PRO A 109 1.51 6.11 20.85
CA PRO A 109 2.35 7.01 20.08
C PRO A 109 2.44 8.40 20.72
N VAL A 110 3.66 8.92 20.84
CA VAL A 110 3.93 10.29 21.31
C VAL A 110 4.16 11.27 20.17
N GLU A 111 4.52 10.75 19.02
CA GLU A 111 4.66 11.52 17.78
C GLU A 111 3.33 11.64 17.02
N PRO A 112 3.15 12.71 16.22
CA PRO A 112 1.97 12.87 15.36
C PRO A 112 1.94 11.79 14.28
N TYR A 113 0.78 11.20 14.03
CA TYR A 113 0.60 10.17 13.02
C TYR A 113 -0.78 10.25 12.37
N ALA A 114 -0.94 9.62 11.21
CA ALA A 114 -2.22 9.45 10.55
C ALA A 114 -2.28 8.11 9.81
N ILE A 115 -3.52 7.63 9.58
CA ILE A 115 -3.80 6.40 8.84
C ILE A 115 -4.95 6.70 7.88
N SER A 116 -4.93 6.06 6.70
CA SER A 116 -5.96 6.21 5.68
C SER A 116 -7.38 5.97 6.23
N ASN A 117 -8.38 6.51 5.54
CA ASN A 117 -9.78 6.60 5.97
C ASN A 117 -9.97 7.42 7.27
N ASN A 118 -8.99 8.27 7.65
CA ASN A 118 -9.02 9.06 8.89
C ASN A 118 -9.34 8.21 10.12
N PHE A 119 -8.82 6.97 10.13
CA PHE A 119 -9.09 6.04 11.21
C PHE A 119 -8.64 6.63 12.56
N ASN A 120 -9.57 6.78 13.46
CA ASN A 120 -9.27 7.30 14.81
C ASN A 120 -8.89 6.13 15.73
N VAL A 121 -7.60 5.96 15.95
CA VAL A 121 -7.06 4.93 16.84
C VAL A 121 -7.33 5.33 18.30
N LYS A 122 -8.29 4.68 18.95
CA LYS A 122 -8.62 4.95 20.37
C LYS A 122 -8.02 3.93 21.32
N TRP A 123 -8.34 2.64 21.13
CA TRP A 123 -8.01 1.62 22.14
C TRP A 123 -7.32 0.38 21.57
N ARG A 124 -7.25 0.24 20.25
CA ARG A 124 -6.61 -0.88 19.57
C ARG A 124 -5.98 -0.43 18.25
N ARG A 125 -5.10 -1.25 17.72
CA ARG A 125 -4.62 -1.07 16.34
C ARG A 125 -5.77 -1.27 15.36
N PRO A 126 -5.84 -0.49 14.26
CA PRO A 126 -6.77 -0.75 13.17
C PRO A 126 -6.39 -2.02 12.43
N THR A 127 -7.36 -2.64 11.80
CA THR A 127 -7.15 -3.68 10.81
C THR A 127 -6.87 -3.06 9.43
N PHE A 128 -6.28 -3.84 8.53
CA PHE A 128 -6.10 -3.42 7.14
C PHE A 128 -7.44 -3.07 6.49
N ASP A 129 -8.48 -3.90 6.71
CA ASP A 129 -9.81 -3.71 6.14
C ASP A 129 -10.49 -2.41 6.57
N GLU A 130 -10.26 -1.93 7.78
CA GLU A 130 -10.80 -0.66 8.27
C GLU A 130 -10.12 0.56 7.65
N THR A 131 -8.90 0.40 7.17
CA THR A 131 -8.04 1.50 6.70
C THR A 131 -7.75 1.46 5.20
N LYS A 132 -8.06 0.34 4.52
CA LYS A 132 -7.77 0.20 3.10
C LYS A 132 -8.59 1.15 2.23
N ILE A 133 -7.95 1.66 1.19
CA ILE A 133 -8.54 2.43 0.11
C ILE A 133 -8.46 1.63 -1.18
N ALA A 134 -9.45 1.78 -2.06
CA ALA A 134 -9.37 1.25 -3.41
C ALA A 134 -8.59 2.23 -4.30
N PHE A 135 -7.53 1.73 -4.94
CA PHE A 135 -6.77 2.47 -5.94
C PHE A 135 -6.99 1.80 -7.30
N SER A 136 -7.75 2.44 -8.18
CA SER A 136 -8.16 1.89 -9.48
C SER A 136 -8.11 2.92 -10.63
N LYS A 137 -7.55 4.10 -10.38
CA LYS A 137 -7.47 5.23 -11.32
C LYS A 137 -6.03 5.46 -11.77
N PRO A 138 -5.81 6.06 -12.95
CA PRO A 138 -4.47 6.47 -13.37
C PRO A 138 -3.78 7.42 -12.38
N ALA A 139 -4.58 8.25 -11.68
CA ALA A 139 -4.11 9.13 -10.61
C ALA A 139 -5.19 9.28 -9.53
N GLN A 140 -4.77 9.24 -8.27
CA GLN A 140 -5.64 9.45 -7.10
C GLN A 140 -4.86 10.20 -6.04
N THR A 141 -5.51 11.15 -5.37
CA THR A 141 -4.92 11.87 -4.24
C THR A 141 -5.69 11.54 -2.97
N ILE A 142 -4.95 11.28 -1.90
CA ILE A 142 -5.49 11.15 -0.55
C ILE A 142 -4.84 12.18 0.37
N TYR A 143 -5.57 12.57 1.42
CA TYR A 143 -5.14 13.57 2.38
C TYR A 143 -5.07 12.92 3.75
N LEU A 144 -3.94 13.07 4.42
CA LEU A 144 -3.69 12.61 5.78
C LEU A 144 -3.28 13.80 6.64
N GLU A 145 -3.95 13.99 7.76
CA GLU A 145 -3.59 15.03 8.73
C GLU A 145 -2.96 14.34 9.95
N VAL A 146 -1.66 14.56 10.17
CA VAL A 146 -1.00 14.00 11.35
C VAL A 146 -1.44 14.73 12.62
N LYS A 147 -1.81 13.94 13.63
CA LYS A 147 -2.25 14.43 14.95
C LYS A 147 -1.61 13.60 16.04
N ARG A 148 -1.34 14.23 17.18
CA ARG A 148 -0.94 13.49 18.37
C ARG A 148 -2.11 12.70 18.93
N TRP A 149 -1.83 11.62 19.62
CA TRP A 149 -2.87 10.79 20.25
C TRP A 149 -3.84 11.60 21.12
N LYS A 150 -3.34 12.56 21.91
CA LYS A 150 -4.13 13.42 22.79
C LYS A 150 -5.10 14.38 22.08
N ASP A 151 -4.87 14.63 20.79
CA ASP A 151 -5.62 15.60 19.98
C ASP A 151 -6.71 14.92 19.10
N ARG A 152 -7.02 13.63 19.38
CA ARG A 152 -7.93 12.77 18.60
C ARG A 152 -9.28 12.58 19.27
#